data_0757cb4c2b1697f9e2fd3859a2d88fb5
#
_entry.id   0757cb4c2b1697f9e2fd3859a2d88fb5
#
_cell.length_a   1.000
_cell.length_b   1.000
_cell.length_c   1.000
_cell.angle_alpha   90.00
_cell.angle_beta   90.00
_cell.angle_gamma   90.00
#
_symmetry.space_group_name_H-M   'P 1'
#
loop_
_entity.id
_entity.type
_entity.pdbx_description
1 polymer ?
#
loop_
_entity_poly.entity_id
_entity_poly.type
_entity_poly.pdbx_seq_one_letter_code
_entity_poly.pdbx_strand_id
1 'polypeptide(L)'
;MTKNTSLAAALGAMTLLAAGAASAEGVKVGLLECKVSSGFGFIVGSSRDVNCVYTPAKGGGKQYYDGSIKKFGVDIGYVSEATIMWAVTAPNWDVKEGALAGDYVGGTASAAAGYGAGANALVGGGNKSFALQPVSVEGQKGIAISAGIGDLTLRTKRN
;
A
#
# COMPACT_ATOMS: atom_id res chain seq x y z
N MET A 1 -7.48 -34.85 -68.89
CA MET A 1 -6.25 -34.24 -68.33
C MET A 1 -6.65 -33.32 -67.17
N THR A 2 -6.64 -33.83 -65.98
CA THR A 2 -6.97 -33.14 -64.75
C THR A 2 -5.68 -32.95 -63.94
N LYS A 3 -5.23 -31.71 -63.82
CA LYS A 3 -4.07 -31.37 -63.00
C LYS A 3 -4.56 -31.05 -61.60
N ASN A 4 -4.27 -31.93 -60.64
CA ASN A 4 -4.45 -31.71 -59.24
C ASN A 4 -3.29 -30.87 -58.70
N THR A 5 -3.54 -29.63 -58.32
CA THR A 5 -2.60 -28.79 -57.56
C THR A 5 -2.93 -28.94 -56.09
N SER A 6 -2.07 -29.66 -55.39
CA SER A 6 -2.13 -29.74 -53.90
C SER A 6 -1.59 -28.47 -53.30
N LEU A 7 -2.47 -27.74 -52.61
CA LEU A 7 -2.10 -26.58 -51.84
C LEU A 7 -1.72 -27.04 -50.42
N ALA A 8 -0.44 -27.08 -50.13
CA ALA A 8 0.06 -27.35 -48.79
C ALA A 8 -0.09 -26.11 -47.93
N ALA A 9 -1.05 -26.12 -46.98
CA ALA A 9 -1.19 -25.10 -45.99
C ALA A 9 -0.17 -25.35 -44.87
N ALA A 10 0.86 -24.49 -44.82
CA ALA A 10 1.80 -24.46 -43.69
C ALA A 10 1.12 -23.73 -42.52
N LEU A 11 0.66 -24.46 -41.51
CA LEU A 11 0.29 -23.86 -40.22
C LEU A 11 1.57 -23.51 -39.48
N GLY A 12 1.92 -22.24 -39.51
CA GLY A 12 2.93 -21.66 -38.61
C GLY A 12 2.37 -21.58 -37.20
N ALA A 13 2.82 -22.48 -36.34
CA ALA A 13 2.52 -22.38 -34.89
C ALA A 13 3.29 -21.18 -34.31
N MET A 14 2.59 -20.09 -34.11
CA MET A 14 3.10 -18.90 -33.41
C MET A 14 3.03 -19.18 -31.91
N THR A 15 4.11 -19.72 -31.34
CA THR A 15 4.26 -19.82 -29.88
C THR A 15 4.45 -18.44 -29.31
N LEU A 16 3.38 -17.85 -28.77
CA LEU A 16 3.50 -16.70 -27.89
C LEU A 16 4.22 -17.15 -26.62
N LEU A 17 5.50 -16.81 -26.49
CA LEU A 17 6.16 -16.79 -25.21
C LEU A 17 5.51 -15.67 -24.39
N ALA A 18 4.55 -16.01 -23.54
CA ALA A 18 4.14 -15.18 -22.45
C ALA A 18 5.33 -15.11 -21.49
N ALA A 19 6.18 -14.10 -21.68
CA ALA A 19 7.14 -13.72 -20.66
C ALA A 19 6.29 -13.22 -19.46
N GLY A 20 5.98 -14.12 -18.54
CA GLY A 20 5.42 -13.78 -17.25
C GLY A 20 6.43 -12.82 -16.59
N ALA A 21 6.07 -11.53 -16.47
CA ALA A 21 6.79 -10.63 -15.60
C ALA A 21 6.75 -11.27 -14.21
N ALA A 22 7.89 -11.81 -13.76
CA ALA A 22 8.07 -12.23 -12.38
C ALA A 22 7.98 -10.95 -11.54
N SER A 23 6.78 -10.62 -11.05
CA SER A 23 6.60 -9.62 -10.01
C SER A 23 7.36 -10.17 -8.81
N ALA A 24 8.40 -9.47 -8.37
CA ALA A 24 9.01 -9.75 -7.08
C ALA A 24 7.94 -9.44 -6.03
N GLU A 25 7.19 -10.46 -5.61
CA GLU A 25 6.21 -10.34 -4.54
C GLU A 25 6.97 -9.99 -3.28
N GLY A 26 6.66 -8.82 -2.71
CA GLY A 26 7.20 -8.42 -1.43
C GLY A 26 6.73 -9.36 -0.32
N VAL A 27 7.48 -9.42 0.76
CA VAL A 27 7.13 -10.19 1.96
C VAL A 27 6.40 -9.32 2.97
N LYS A 28 5.39 -9.86 3.63
CA LYS A 28 4.68 -9.17 4.72
C LYS A 28 5.54 -9.19 5.98
N VAL A 29 6.15 -8.08 6.27
CA VAL A 29 7.16 -7.96 7.34
C VAL A 29 6.60 -7.59 8.70
N GLY A 30 5.33 -7.16 8.76
CA GLY A 30 4.69 -6.83 10.02
C GLY A 30 3.37 -6.08 9.86
N LEU A 31 2.89 -5.55 10.98
CA LEU A 31 1.68 -4.74 11.07
C LEU A 31 2.04 -3.34 11.59
N LEU A 32 1.42 -2.34 11.01
CA LEU A 32 1.50 -0.96 11.46
C LEU A 32 0.10 -0.52 11.91
N GLU A 33 -0.07 -0.27 13.19
CA GLU A 33 -1.31 0.25 13.77
C GLU A 33 -1.17 1.76 13.96
N CYS A 34 -2.05 2.53 13.35
CA CYS A 34 -2.06 3.99 13.42
C CYS A 34 -3.35 4.50 14.04
N LYS A 35 -3.23 5.26 15.12
CA LYS A 35 -4.32 6.04 15.70
C LYS A 35 -4.36 7.40 15.03
N VAL A 36 -5.48 7.71 14.40
CA VAL A 36 -5.74 8.97 13.71
C VAL A 36 -6.49 9.89 14.67
N SER A 37 -5.99 11.11 14.86
CA SER A 37 -6.63 12.10 15.74
C SER A 37 -8.01 12.52 15.23
N SER A 38 -8.92 12.84 16.15
CA SER A 38 -10.20 13.47 15.83
C SER A 38 -10.01 14.88 15.28
N GLY A 39 -11.01 15.40 14.59
CA GLY A 39 -11.01 16.79 14.11
C GLY A 39 -12.10 17.07 13.09
N PHE A 40 -12.19 18.32 12.67
CA PHE A 40 -13.08 18.75 11.60
C PHE A 40 -12.40 18.67 10.25
N GLY A 41 -13.04 18.01 9.30
CA GLY A 41 -12.61 17.96 7.90
C GLY A 41 -13.53 18.82 7.04
N PHE A 42 -13.09 20.04 6.70
CA PHE A 42 -13.91 20.97 5.93
C PHE A 42 -13.51 21.10 4.47
N ILE A 43 -12.32 20.60 4.10
CA ILE A 43 -11.71 20.92 2.81
C ILE A 43 -11.00 19.67 2.26
N VAL A 44 -11.01 19.54 0.93
CA VAL A 44 -10.16 18.60 0.19
C VAL A 44 -8.70 18.79 0.63
N GLY A 45 -8.06 17.73 1.11
CA GLY A 45 -6.67 17.77 1.59
C GLY A 45 -6.50 18.02 3.09
N SER A 46 -7.53 17.78 3.91
CA SER A 46 -7.39 17.85 5.37
C SER A 46 -6.30 16.90 5.88
N SER A 47 -5.42 17.41 6.73
CA SER A 47 -4.37 16.64 7.38
C SER A 47 -4.77 16.33 8.82
N ARG A 48 -4.42 15.13 9.29
CA ARG A 48 -4.60 14.70 10.68
C ARG A 48 -3.34 14.06 11.20
N ASP A 49 -3.09 14.27 12.49
CA ASP A 49 -1.97 13.62 13.15
C ASP A 49 -2.24 12.14 13.35
N VAL A 50 -1.21 11.35 13.22
CA VAL A 50 -1.24 9.92 13.48
C VAL A 50 -0.12 9.52 14.44
N ASN A 51 -0.44 8.56 15.31
CA ASN A 51 0.52 7.89 16.17
C ASN A 51 0.50 6.42 15.80
N CYS A 52 1.62 5.89 15.38
CA CYS A 52 1.71 4.55 14.83
C CYS A 52 2.66 3.66 15.63
N VAL A 53 2.30 2.39 15.71
CA VAL A 53 3.12 1.33 16.31
C VAL A 53 3.33 0.24 15.26
N TYR A 54 4.57 0.00 14.91
CA TYR A 54 4.96 -1.12 14.05
C TYR A 54 5.34 -2.33 14.89
N THR A 55 4.74 -3.46 14.56
CA THR A 55 5.02 -4.75 15.18
C THR A 55 5.58 -5.70 14.11
N PRO A 56 6.87 -6.06 14.19
CA PRO A 56 7.49 -6.97 13.23
C PRO A 56 6.87 -8.37 13.29
N ALA A 57 6.67 -9.02 12.13
CA ALA A 57 6.07 -10.35 12.04
C ALA A 57 6.97 -11.47 12.60
N LYS A 58 8.29 -11.33 12.51
CA LYS A 58 9.26 -12.31 13.00
C LYS A 58 9.71 -12.08 14.44
N GLY A 59 9.02 -11.20 15.17
CA GLY A 59 9.42 -10.80 16.51
C GLY A 59 10.46 -9.66 16.50
N GLY A 60 10.81 -9.19 17.67
CA GLY A 60 11.64 -8.01 17.90
C GLY A 60 10.89 -6.91 18.62
N GLY A 61 11.55 -5.80 18.86
CA GLY A 61 10.97 -4.64 19.53
C GLY A 61 9.93 -3.92 18.65
N LYS A 62 8.87 -3.44 19.29
CA LYS A 62 7.94 -2.52 18.63
C LYS A 62 8.65 -1.21 18.31
N GLN A 63 8.30 -0.63 17.17
CA GLN A 63 8.83 0.66 16.74
C GLN A 63 7.70 1.68 16.72
N TYR A 64 7.99 2.90 17.15
CA TYR A 64 7.01 3.96 17.30
C TYR A 64 7.26 5.07 16.29
N TYR A 65 6.18 5.53 15.66
CA TYR A 65 6.20 6.59 14.66
C TYR A 65 5.13 7.62 14.94
N ASP A 66 5.45 8.87 14.70
CA ASP A 66 4.49 9.97 14.63
C ASP A 66 4.38 10.42 13.17
N GLY A 67 3.29 11.03 12.81
CA GLY A 67 3.16 11.53 11.46
C GLY A 67 1.85 12.23 11.19
N SER A 68 1.54 12.34 9.93
CA SER A 68 0.30 12.93 9.46
C SER A 68 -0.26 12.16 8.28
N ILE A 69 -1.58 12.10 8.21
CA ILE A 69 -2.33 11.51 7.11
C ILE A 69 -3.10 12.61 6.39
N LYS A 70 -3.02 12.63 5.07
CA LYS A 70 -3.83 13.49 4.22
C LYS A 70 -4.87 12.67 3.48
N LYS A 71 -6.06 13.21 3.40
CA LYS A 71 -7.15 12.60 2.67
C LYS A 71 -7.46 13.40 1.42
N PHE A 72 -7.74 12.69 0.34
CA PHE A 72 -8.32 13.25 -0.88
C PHE A 72 -9.81 12.88 -0.89
N GLY A 73 -10.65 13.79 -0.43
CA GLY A 73 -12.08 13.58 -0.40
C GLY A 73 -12.80 14.68 0.39
N VAL A 74 -14.10 14.76 0.26
CA VAL A 74 -14.91 15.74 1.00
C VAL A 74 -15.29 15.12 2.33
N ASP A 75 -14.51 15.39 3.39
CA ASP A 75 -14.93 15.17 4.77
C ASP A 75 -15.73 16.40 5.23
N ILE A 76 -17.03 16.28 5.21
CA ILE A 76 -17.91 17.32 5.76
C ILE A 76 -18.27 16.91 7.19
N GLY A 77 -17.81 17.70 8.16
CA GLY A 77 -18.15 17.56 9.57
C GLY A 77 -17.04 17.01 10.46
N TYR A 78 -17.41 16.67 11.69
CA TYR A 78 -16.53 16.11 12.70
C TYR A 78 -16.26 14.65 12.42
N VAL A 79 -14.99 14.26 12.42
CA VAL A 79 -14.55 12.86 12.37
C VAL A 79 -13.94 12.51 13.72
N SER A 80 -14.50 11.50 14.36
CA SER A 80 -13.97 10.93 15.60
C SER A 80 -12.62 10.24 15.37
N GLU A 81 -11.92 9.93 16.44
CA GLU A 81 -10.71 9.10 16.38
C GLU A 81 -10.96 7.81 15.60
N ALA A 82 -9.97 7.40 14.84
CA ALA A 82 -9.99 6.14 14.12
C ALA A 82 -8.67 5.40 14.31
N THR A 83 -8.72 4.08 14.26
CA THR A 83 -7.54 3.23 14.24
C THR A 83 -7.49 2.52 12.90
N ILE A 84 -6.39 2.67 12.19
CA ILE A 84 -6.14 2.02 10.91
C ILE A 84 -5.00 1.03 11.11
N MET A 85 -5.24 -0.21 10.72
CA MET A 85 -4.22 -1.25 10.72
C MET A 85 -3.78 -1.55 9.28
N TRP A 86 -2.48 -1.52 9.09
CA TRP A 86 -1.84 -1.76 7.81
C TRP A 86 -1.00 -3.02 7.84
N ALA A 87 -1.12 -3.86 6.83
CA ALA A 87 -0.10 -4.86 6.55
C ALA A 87 1.07 -4.18 5.85
N VAL A 88 2.26 -4.38 6.39
CA VAL A 88 3.50 -3.81 5.85
C VAL A 88 4.19 -4.85 4.98
N THR A 89 4.42 -4.51 3.72
CA THR A 89 5.14 -5.34 2.76
C THR A 89 6.47 -4.67 2.39
N ALA A 90 7.53 -5.45 2.33
CA ALA A 90 8.87 -5.01 1.97
C ALA A 90 9.52 -6.00 0.99
N PRO A 91 10.59 -5.63 0.27
CA PRO A 91 11.27 -6.54 -0.65
C PRO A 91 11.85 -7.78 0.04
N ASN A 92 12.25 -7.66 1.31
CA ASN A 92 12.83 -8.73 2.11
C ASN A 92 12.54 -8.51 3.60
N TRP A 93 12.96 -9.43 4.43
CA TRP A 93 12.76 -9.41 5.88
C TRP A 93 13.67 -8.46 6.66
N ASP A 94 14.68 -7.88 6.04
CA ASP A 94 15.64 -6.98 6.69
C ASP A 94 15.06 -5.57 6.83
N VAL A 95 14.17 -5.39 7.78
CA VAL A 95 13.57 -4.10 8.13
C VAL A 95 14.30 -3.53 9.34
N LYS A 96 15.14 -2.55 9.09
CA LYS A 96 15.89 -1.86 10.13
C LYS A 96 15.00 -0.95 10.95
N GLU A 97 15.42 -0.66 12.18
CA GLU A 97 14.75 0.30 13.02
C GLU A 97 14.67 1.67 12.32
N GLY A 98 13.48 2.27 12.34
CA GLY A 98 13.23 3.56 11.67
C GLY A 98 13.05 3.49 10.15
N ALA A 99 13.14 2.30 9.54
CA ALA A 99 13.05 2.16 8.08
C ALA A 99 11.68 2.56 7.50
N LEU A 100 10.63 2.50 8.28
CA LEU A 100 9.28 2.92 7.86
C LEU A 100 9.11 4.44 7.82
N ALA A 101 10.04 5.22 8.36
CA ALA A 101 9.96 6.67 8.26
C ALA A 101 10.07 7.14 6.81
N GLY A 102 9.25 8.10 6.42
CA GLY A 102 9.21 8.66 5.07
C GLY A 102 7.79 9.00 4.64
N ASP A 103 7.69 9.37 3.39
CA ASP A 103 6.41 9.71 2.76
C ASP A 103 5.87 8.53 1.99
N TYR A 104 4.57 8.31 2.11
CA TYR A 104 3.80 7.29 1.42
C TYR A 104 2.70 7.94 0.63
N VAL A 105 2.53 7.52 -0.60
CA VAL A 105 1.48 8.02 -1.51
C VAL A 105 0.63 6.87 -2.01
N GLY A 106 -0.61 7.17 -2.34
CA GLY A 106 -1.51 6.19 -2.97
C GLY A 106 -0.89 5.67 -4.25
N GLY A 107 -0.60 4.38 -4.29
CA GLY A 107 -0.07 3.70 -5.47
C GLY A 107 -1.13 3.51 -6.53
N THR A 108 -0.72 3.52 -7.80
CA THR A 108 -1.56 2.99 -8.87
C THR A 108 -1.76 1.48 -8.66
N ALA A 109 -2.83 0.90 -9.19
CA ALA A 109 -3.07 -0.54 -9.07
C ALA A 109 -1.89 -1.38 -9.58
N SER A 110 -1.18 -0.93 -10.61
CA SER A 110 0.01 -1.61 -11.14
C SER A 110 1.22 -1.50 -10.20
N ALA A 111 1.46 -0.35 -9.59
CA ALA A 111 2.53 -0.19 -8.59
C ALA A 111 2.24 -1.01 -7.33
N ALA A 112 1.01 -0.99 -6.84
CA ALA A 112 0.59 -1.80 -5.70
C ALA A 112 0.73 -3.30 -5.98
N ALA A 113 0.37 -3.77 -7.17
CA ALA A 113 0.53 -5.17 -7.59
C ALA A 113 2.00 -5.60 -7.60
N GLY A 114 2.94 -4.71 -7.99
CA GLY A 114 4.38 -4.97 -7.93
C GLY A 114 4.92 -5.24 -6.52
N TYR A 115 4.20 -4.76 -5.48
CA TYR A 115 4.51 -5.04 -4.08
C TYR A 115 3.64 -6.16 -3.48
N GLY A 116 2.82 -6.83 -4.28
CA GLY A 116 1.85 -7.81 -3.77
C GLY A 116 0.73 -7.18 -2.93
N ALA A 117 0.48 -5.89 -3.13
CA ALA A 117 -0.54 -5.13 -2.41
C ALA A 117 -1.76 -4.88 -3.32
N GLY A 118 -2.94 -4.80 -2.72
CA GLY A 118 -4.19 -4.54 -3.42
C GLY A 118 -4.47 -3.07 -3.65
N ALA A 119 -5.69 -2.76 -4.08
CA ALA A 119 -6.18 -1.39 -4.21
C ALA A 119 -6.10 -0.63 -2.88
N ASN A 120 -5.94 0.68 -2.93
CA ASN A 120 -5.78 1.58 -1.78
C ASN A 120 -4.48 1.37 -0.95
N ALA A 121 -3.51 0.66 -1.48
CA ALA A 121 -2.19 0.60 -0.85
C ALA A 121 -1.45 1.92 -0.99
N LEU A 122 -0.67 2.26 0.03
CA LEU A 122 0.28 3.36 0.01
C LEU A 122 1.68 2.81 -0.22
N VAL A 123 2.47 3.49 -1.03
CA VAL A 123 3.85 3.10 -1.33
C VAL A 123 4.79 4.21 -0.92
N GLY A 124 5.89 3.86 -0.25
CA GLY A 124 6.85 4.85 0.22
C GLY A 124 7.80 4.34 1.28
N GLY A 125 8.07 5.19 2.27
CA GLY A 125 9.03 4.90 3.34
C GLY A 125 10.47 5.03 2.90
N GLY A 126 11.38 4.50 3.71
CA GLY A 126 12.82 4.51 3.41
C GLY A 126 13.10 3.84 2.07
N ASN A 127 13.80 4.53 1.18
CA ASN A 127 14.09 4.11 -0.20
C ASN A 127 12.84 3.76 -1.04
N LYS A 128 11.66 4.22 -0.64
CA LYS A 128 10.38 3.91 -1.29
C LYS A 128 10.13 2.39 -1.46
N SER A 129 10.59 1.61 -0.51
CA SER A 129 10.59 0.14 -0.60
C SER A 129 9.45 -0.53 0.15
N PHE A 130 8.59 0.23 0.81
CA PHE A 130 7.48 -0.31 1.58
C PHE A 130 6.14 -0.08 0.91
N ALA A 131 5.25 -1.05 1.05
CA ALA A 131 3.84 -0.89 0.74
C ALA A 131 3.00 -1.13 1.99
N LEU A 132 2.04 -0.26 2.23
CA LEU A 132 1.09 -0.31 3.32
C LEU A 132 -0.28 -0.65 2.76
N GLN A 133 -0.80 -1.83 3.08
CA GLN A 133 -2.14 -2.27 2.69
C GLN A 133 -3.07 -2.16 3.88
N PRO A 134 -4.16 -1.37 3.82
CA PRO A 134 -5.12 -1.32 4.90
C PRO A 134 -5.81 -2.69 5.05
N VAL A 135 -5.77 -3.25 6.26
CA VAL A 135 -6.40 -4.54 6.58
C VAL A 135 -7.60 -4.39 7.49
N SER A 136 -7.63 -3.35 8.32
CA SER A 136 -8.79 -2.98 9.10
C SER A 136 -8.83 -1.49 9.40
N VAL A 137 -10.02 -0.96 9.58
CA VAL A 137 -10.26 0.41 10.03
C VAL A 137 -11.37 0.39 11.07
N GLU A 138 -11.04 0.80 12.27
CA GLU A 138 -11.98 0.92 13.38
C GLU A 138 -12.34 2.39 13.59
N GLY A 139 -13.62 2.68 13.76
CA GLY A 139 -14.17 4.00 13.97
C GLY A 139 -15.50 4.19 13.25
N GLN A 140 -16.20 5.28 13.55
CA GLN A 140 -17.59 5.51 13.10
C GLN A 140 -17.79 5.59 11.57
N LYS A 141 -16.74 5.77 10.78
CA LYS A 141 -16.80 5.86 9.32
C LYS A 141 -15.61 5.17 8.66
N GLY A 142 -15.25 3.98 9.17
CA GLY A 142 -14.02 3.28 8.79
C GLY A 142 -13.81 3.08 7.30
N ILE A 143 -14.84 2.71 6.55
CA ILE A 143 -14.76 2.43 5.11
C ILE A 143 -14.47 3.72 4.32
N ALA A 144 -15.09 4.83 4.68
CA ALA A 144 -14.86 6.11 4.03
C ALA A 144 -13.45 6.67 4.30
N ILE A 145 -12.87 6.34 5.46
CA ILE A 145 -11.51 6.74 5.83
C ILE A 145 -10.48 6.01 4.97
N SER A 146 -10.62 4.70 4.79
CA SER A 146 -9.64 3.90 4.04
C SER A 146 -9.64 4.21 2.54
N ALA A 147 -10.79 4.54 1.95
CA ALA A 147 -10.92 4.86 0.53
C ALA A 147 -10.38 6.25 0.16
N GLY A 148 -10.28 7.17 1.13
CA GLY A 148 -9.88 8.55 0.90
C GLY A 148 -8.45 8.90 1.31
N ILE A 149 -7.62 7.93 1.72
CA ILE A 149 -6.24 8.20 2.12
C ILE A 149 -5.40 8.45 0.88
N GLY A 150 -4.86 9.66 0.78
CA GLY A 150 -3.95 10.04 -0.30
C GLY A 150 -2.49 9.90 0.07
N ASP A 151 -2.09 10.54 1.17
CA ASP A 151 -0.71 10.57 1.63
C ASP A 151 -0.62 10.25 3.12
N LEU A 152 0.45 9.59 3.50
CA LEU A 152 0.85 9.35 4.89
C LEU A 152 2.33 9.71 5.03
N THR A 153 2.65 10.54 6.00
CA THR A 153 4.04 10.83 6.39
C THR A 153 4.32 10.20 7.75
N LEU A 154 5.40 9.43 7.85
CA LEU A 154 5.86 8.83 9.11
C LEU A 154 7.24 9.36 9.49
N ARG A 155 7.42 9.63 10.77
CA ARG A 155 8.69 10.02 11.39
C ARG A 155 8.94 9.13 12.60
N THR A 156 10.18 8.75 12.82
CA THR A 156 10.57 8.02 14.03
C THR A 156 10.26 8.85 15.27
N LYS A 157 9.52 8.27 16.20
CA LYS A 157 9.29 8.87 17.50
C LYS A 157 10.53 8.63 18.36
N ARG A 158 11.23 9.72 18.70
CA ARG A 158 12.31 9.65 19.69
C ARG A 158 11.67 9.61 21.08
N ASN A 159 11.97 8.57 21.83
CA ASN A 159 11.67 8.49 23.26
C ASN A 159 12.53 9.47 24.05
#